data_fbd13afea3863b56291bba95b3c2cf78
#
_entry.id   fbd13afea3863b56291bba95b3c2cf78
#
_cell.length_a   1.000
_cell.length_b   1.000
_cell.length_c   1.000
_cell.angle_alpha   90.00
_cell.angle_beta   90.00
_cell.angle_gamma   90.00
#
_symmetry.space_group_name_H-M   'P 1'
#
loop_
_entity.id
_entity.type
_entity.pdbx_description
1 polymer ?
#
loop_
_entity_poly.entity_id
_entity_poly.type
_entity_poly.pdbx_seq_one_letter_code
_entity_poly.pdbx_strand_id
1 'polypeptide(L)'
;MLRKAKINRKTKETNIIVEVNLDGRGSYKIDTKIGFLNHMLEQLSKHSLIDLKIAAKGDTHIDLHHTTEDTGIAIGECIKKALGSSKGIRRYAHALIPMDETLTRITIDISNRPYLIWKVKLKVEKLGEMDTELFKEWFQAFSQAAGVTLHIENLYGDNSHHIIESCFKGLARSLREAIEIDKRIKNKVPSTKGVL
;
A
#
# COMPACT_ATOMS: atom_id res chain seq x y z
N MET A 1 12.24 -8.66 -17.60
CA MET A 1 12.61 -7.31 -17.07
C MET A 1 12.51 -7.37 -15.55
N LEU A 2 13.47 -6.82 -14.84
CA LEU A 2 13.41 -6.74 -13.37
C LEU A 2 12.36 -5.68 -12.99
N ARG A 3 11.32 -6.05 -12.27
CA ARG A 3 10.28 -5.13 -11.78
C ARG A 3 10.74 -4.47 -10.47
N LYS A 4 11.75 -3.59 -10.61
CA LYS A 4 12.35 -2.86 -9.49
C LYS A 4 12.34 -1.37 -9.75
N ALA A 5 12.18 -0.59 -8.71
CA ALA A 5 12.27 0.87 -8.79
C ALA A 5 12.84 1.47 -7.52
N LYS A 6 13.30 2.70 -7.66
CA LYS A 6 13.69 3.58 -6.57
C LYS A 6 13.12 4.97 -6.82
N ILE A 7 12.58 5.57 -5.78
CA ILE A 7 12.08 6.95 -5.73
C ILE A 7 12.79 7.67 -4.59
N ASN A 8 13.09 8.93 -4.84
CA ASN A 8 13.47 9.89 -3.81
C ASN A 8 12.50 11.08 -3.93
N ARG A 9 11.54 11.15 -3.00
CA ARG A 9 10.60 12.25 -2.91
C ARG A 9 11.09 13.22 -1.84
N LYS A 10 11.35 14.45 -2.26
CA LYS A 10 11.82 15.51 -1.36
C LYS A 10 10.93 16.74 -1.51
N THR A 11 10.38 17.20 -0.39
CA THR A 11 9.64 18.46 -0.25
C THR A 11 10.36 19.38 0.75
N LYS A 12 9.73 20.44 1.19
CA LYS A 12 10.23 21.26 2.32
C LYS A 12 9.98 20.58 3.67
N GLU A 13 9.00 19.67 3.73
CA GLU A 13 8.48 19.01 4.93
C GLU A 13 9.08 17.64 5.14
N THR A 14 9.32 16.91 4.04
CA THR A 14 9.78 15.50 4.08
C THR A 14 10.89 15.22 3.10
N ASN A 15 11.67 14.16 3.40
CA ASN A 15 12.61 13.54 2.47
C ASN A 15 12.50 12.02 2.60
N ILE A 16 11.93 11.38 1.59
CA ILE A 16 11.55 9.96 1.65
C ILE A 16 12.18 9.20 0.48
N ILE A 17 12.95 8.18 0.81
CA ILE A 17 13.56 7.28 -0.16
C ILE A 17 12.86 5.93 -0.05
N VAL A 18 12.35 5.44 -1.18
CA VAL A 18 11.70 4.14 -1.30
C VAL A 18 12.37 3.32 -2.38
N GLU A 19 12.68 2.06 -2.08
CA GLU A 19 13.11 1.06 -3.05
C GLU A 19 12.17 -0.14 -2.99
N VAL A 20 11.69 -0.61 -4.15
CA VAL A 20 10.85 -1.81 -4.25
C VAL A 20 11.42 -2.83 -5.22
N ASN A 21 11.17 -4.11 -4.93
CA ASN A 21 11.31 -5.22 -5.84
C ASN A 21 10.01 -6.03 -5.83
N LEU A 22 9.21 -5.94 -6.89
CA LEU A 22 7.91 -6.61 -6.97
C LEU A 22 8.03 -8.13 -7.03
N ASP A 23 9.18 -8.65 -7.49
CA ASP A 23 9.49 -10.08 -7.58
C ASP A 23 10.39 -10.52 -6.41
N GLY A 24 10.16 -9.94 -5.24
CA GLY A 24 10.92 -10.17 -4.01
C GLY A 24 10.46 -11.38 -3.21
N ARG A 25 10.83 -11.38 -1.92
CA ARG A 25 10.48 -12.41 -0.94
C ARG A 25 9.87 -11.81 0.35
N GLY A 26 9.51 -10.53 0.32
CA GLY A 26 9.00 -9.81 1.47
C GLY A 26 10.10 -9.44 2.47
N SER A 27 11.30 -9.15 1.97
CA SER A 27 12.38 -8.60 2.79
C SER A 27 12.17 -7.10 2.98
N TYR A 28 12.35 -6.61 4.19
CA TYR A 28 12.13 -5.20 4.46
C TYR A 28 13.24 -4.56 5.30
N LYS A 29 13.42 -3.24 5.08
CA LYS A 29 14.18 -2.34 5.95
C LYS A 29 13.44 -1.01 5.97
N ILE A 30 12.69 -0.73 7.02
CA ILE A 30 11.75 0.38 7.09
C ILE A 30 12.08 1.25 8.30
N ASP A 31 12.23 2.54 8.06
CA ASP A 31 12.42 3.55 9.08
C ASP A 31 11.69 4.84 8.68
N THR A 32 10.49 5.03 9.22
CA THR A 32 9.69 6.25 9.04
C THR A 32 9.74 7.18 10.25
N LYS A 33 10.41 6.77 11.34
CA LYS A 33 10.37 7.39 12.67
C LYS A 33 9.01 7.30 13.36
N ILE A 34 8.04 6.61 12.76
CA ILE A 34 6.70 6.38 13.31
C ILE A 34 6.53 4.87 13.53
N GLY A 35 6.60 4.45 14.80
CA GLY A 35 6.68 3.03 15.16
C GLY A 35 5.52 2.20 14.61
N PHE A 36 4.28 2.68 14.76
CA PHE A 36 3.10 1.95 14.28
C PHE A 36 3.04 1.89 12.74
N LEU A 37 3.44 2.96 12.04
CA LEU A 37 3.51 2.97 10.58
C LEU A 37 4.58 1.99 10.07
N ASN A 38 5.75 1.93 10.72
CA ASN A 38 6.78 0.95 10.39
C ASN A 38 6.20 -0.47 10.46
N HIS A 39 5.51 -0.80 11.55
CA HIS A 39 4.88 -2.11 11.73
C HIS A 39 3.87 -2.42 10.61
N MET A 40 3.02 -1.47 10.22
CA MET A 40 2.06 -1.65 9.13
C MET A 40 2.75 -1.87 7.77
N LEU A 41 3.82 -1.13 7.49
CA LEU A 41 4.58 -1.27 6.23
C LEU A 41 5.40 -2.57 6.19
N GLU A 42 5.83 -3.09 7.33
CA GLU A 42 6.42 -4.43 7.45
C GLU A 42 5.40 -5.52 7.09
N GLN A 43 4.13 -5.40 7.56
CA GLN A 43 3.04 -6.29 7.15
C GLN A 43 2.80 -6.20 5.64
N LEU A 44 2.80 -4.98 5.08
CA LEU A 44 2.67 -4.78 3.64
C LEU A 44 3.74 -5.54 2.87
N SER A 45 5.02 -5.35 3.22
CA SER A 45 6.14 -6.05 2.56
C SER A 45 6.03 -7.56 2.72
N LYS A 46 5.87 -8.03 3.97
CA LYS A 46 5.89 -9.45 4.30
C LYS A 46 4.82 -10.24 3.57
N HIS A 47 3.59 -9.74 3.55
CA HIS A 47 2.44 -10.46 2.98
C HIS A 47 2.27 -10.27 1.47
N SER A 48 2.80 -9.17 0.90
CA SER A 48 2.84 -8.98 -0.55
C SER A 48 3.99 -9.71 -1.24
N LEU A 49 5.01 -10.14 -0.49
CA LEU A 49 6.32 -10.61 -0.97
C LEU A 49 7.10 -9.56 -1.76
N ILE A 50 6.69 -8.30 -1.72
CA ILE A 50 7.49 -7.20 -2.28
C ILE A 50 8.63 -6.90 -1.32
N ASP A 51 9.88 -6.91 -1.81
CA ASP A 51 10.97 -6.37 -0.99
C ASP A 51 10.83 -4.86 -0.93
N LEU A 52 10.91 -4.28 0.28
CA LEU A 52 10.63 -2.89 0.54
C LEU A 52 11.70 -2.26 1.44
N LYS A 53 12.35 -1.20 0.94
CA LYS A 53 13.23 -0.38 1.76
C LYS A 53 12.69 1.03 1.80
N ILE A 54 12.57 1.59 3.00
CA ILE A 54 12.09 2.94 3.25
C ILE A 54 13.01 3.62 4.25
N ALA A 55 13.43 4.84 3.91
CA ALA A 55 14.04 5.77 4.83
C ALA A 55 13.31 7.11 4.70
N ALA A 56 12.59 7.51 5.74
CA ALA A 56 11.86 8.75 5.78
C ALA A 56 12.37 9.67 6.89
N LYS A 57 12.49 10.95 6.55
CA LYS A 57 12.73 12.04 7.49
C LYS A 57 11.71 13.13 7.19
N GLY A 58 10.85 13.43 8.14
CA GLY A 58 9.85 14.47 8.05
C GLY A 58 9.84 15.37 9.29
N ASP A 59 8.97 16.35 9.27
CA ASP A 59 8.74 17.35 10.30
C ASP A 59 7.82 16.84 11.42
N THR A 60 8.08 15.63 11.91
CA THR A 60 7.29 14.93 12.94
C THR A 60 7.15 15.71 14.27
N HIS A 61 7.87 16.81 14.42
CA HIS A 61 7.71 17.74 15.55
C HIS A 61 6.44 18.62 15.43
N ILE A 62 5.86 18.72 14.22
CA ILE A 62 4.57 19.37 13.97
C ILE A 62 3.46 18.35 14.27
N ASP A 63 3.39 17.32 13.45
CA ASP A 63 2.54 16.12 13.62
C ASP A 63 3.06 14.97 12.74
N LEU A 64 2.30 13.90 12.63
CA LEU A 64 2.68 12.73 11.82
C LEU A 64 2.07 12.74 10.42
N HIS A 65 1.27 13.75 10.05
CA HIS A 65 0.47 13.80 8.83
C HIS A 65 1.36 13.76 7.57
N HIS A 66 2.25 14.76 7.42
CA HIS A 66 3.08 14.89 6.22
C HIS A 66 3.93 13.65 5.96
N THR A 67 4.53 13.08 7.01
CA THR A 67 5.36 11.87 6.88
C THR A 67 4.52 10.67 6.48
N THR A 68 3.32 10.54 7.02
CA THR A 68 2.40 9.44 6.73
C THR A 68 1.91 9.52 5.28
N GLU A 69 1.36 10.66 4.87
CA GLU A 69 0.85 10.88 3.51
C GLU A 69 1.95 10.70 2.46
N ASP A 70 3.07 11.39 2.63
CA ASP A 70 4.20 11.35 1.68
C ASP A 70 4.84 9.96 1.57
N THR A 71 4.78 9.12 2.62
CA THR A 71 5.18 7.70 2.54
C THR A 71 4.24 6.93 1.65
N GLY A 72 2.93 7.16 1.74
CA GLY A 72 1.92 6.56 0.86
C GLY A 72 2.16 6.94 -0.60
N ILE A 73 2.40 8.24 -0.88
CA ILE A 73 2.74 8.75 -2.21
C ILE A 73 4.00 8.06 -2.75
N ALA A 74 5.10 8.09 -1.99
CA ALA A 74 6.38 7.58 -2.46
C ALA A 74 6.36 6.07 -2.73
N ILE A 75 5.65 5.28 -1.91
CA ILE A 75 5.45 3.84 -2.14
C ILE A 75 4.60 3.61 -3.39
N GLY A 76 3.49 4.34 -3.54
CA GLY A 76 2.60 4.25 -4.70
C GLY A 76 3.33 4.55 -6.01
N GLU A 77 4.06 5.66 -6.08
CA GLU A 77 4.90 6.03 -7.23
C GLU A 77 5.96 4.96 -7.54
N CYS A 78 6.61 4.42 -6.50
CA CYS A 78 7.66 3.41 -6.66
C CYS A 78 7.09 2.10 -7.23
N ILE A 79 5.93 1.64 -6.75
CA ILE A 79 5.24 0.46 -7.28
C ILE A 79 4.78 0.70 -8.71
N LYS A 80 4.16 1.84 -9.02
CA LYS A 80 3.75 2.21 -10.38
C LYS A 80 4.94 2.20 -11.35
N LYS A 81 6.05 2.79 -10.95
CA LYS A 81 7.30 2.80 -11.73
C LYS A 81 7.85 1.39 -11.97
N ALA A 82 7.81 0.53 -10.95
CA ALA A 82 8.28 -0.86 -11.05
C ALA A 82 7.37 -1.73 -11.93
N LEU A 83 6.06 -1.47 -11.96
CA LEU A 83 5.10 -2.14 -12.85
C LEU A 83 5.32 -1.79 -14.32
N GLY A 84 5.79 -0.59 -14.60
CA GLY A 84 6.04 -0.13 -15.97
C GLY A 84 4.78 -0.16 -16.82
N SER A 85 4.77 -0.93 -17.90
CA SER A 85 3.65 -1.01 -18.84
C SER A 85 2.49 -1.90 -18.36
N SER A 86 2.57 -2.47 -17.18
CA SER A 86 1.55 -3.39 -16.60
C SER A 86 1.16 -4.56 -17.51
N LYS A 87 2.07 -4.99 -18.42
CA LYS A 87 1.82 -6.12 -19.32
C LYS A 87 1.87 -7.44 -18.54
N GLY A 88 0.90 -8.30 -18.84
CA GLY A 88 0.84 -9.65 -18.30
C GLY A 88 0.39 -9.77 -16.86
N ILE A 89 0.10 -8.69 -16.14
CA ILE A 89 -0.39 -8.75 -14.76
C ILE A 89 -1.83 -9.29 -14.72
N ARG A 90 -2.24 -9.86 -13.58
CA ARG A 90 -3.64 -10.25 -13.34
C ARG A 90 -4.58 -9.05 -13.26
N ARG A 91 -4.09 -7.91 -12.80
CA ARG A 91 -4.76 -6.63 -12.68
C ARG A 91 -5.76 -6.52 -11.53
N TYR A 92 -6.69 -7.47 -11.42
CA TYR A 92 -7.72 -7.49 -10.38
C TYR A 92 -7.38 -8.52 -9.31
N ALA A 93 -7.63 -8.17 -8.06
CA ALA A 93 -7.58 -9.13 -6.97
C ALA A 93 -8.42 -8.67 -5.78
N HIS A 94 -8.63 -9.59 -4.86
CA HIS A 94 -9.31 -9.31 -3.60
C HIS A 94 -8.74 -10.18 -2.48
N ALA A 95 -9.01 -9.75 -1.23
CA ALA A 95 -8.70 -10.55 -0.06
C ALA A 95 -9.77 -10.35 1.02
N LEU A 96 -10.06 -11.42 1.74
CA LEU A 96 -10.77 -11.40 3.02
C LEU A 96 -9.76 -11.81 4.09
N ILE A 97 -9.45 -10.89 4.99
CA ILE A 97 -8.42 -11.08 6.00
C ILE A 97 -9.05 -11.13 7.38
N PRO A 98 -9.04 -12.29 8.04
CA PRO A 98 -9.37 -12.39 9.45
C PRO A 98 -8.16 -11.98 10.30
N MET A 99 -8.41 -11.35 11.41
CA MET A 99 -7.45 -11.12 12.48
C MET A 99 -8.20 -11.18 13.80
N ASP A 100 -8.12 -12.34 14.46
CA ASP A 100 -8.90 -12.69 15.64
C ASP A 100 -10.40 -12.39 15.43
N GLU A 101 -10.96 -11.39 16.13
CA GLU A 101 -12.38 -11.00 16.05
C GLU A 101 -12.72 -10.12 14.86
N THR A 102 -11.71 -9.71 14.06
CA THR A 102 -11.86 -8.77 12.95
C THR A 102 -11.89 -9.49 11.62
N LEU A 103 -12.74 -9.02 10.70
CA LEU A 103 -12.73 -9.42 9.29
C LEU A 103 -12.77 -8.19 8.38
N THR A 104 -11.79 -8.08 7.49
CA THR A 104 -11.70 -6.97 6.53
C THR A 104 -11.64 -7.50 5.09
N ARG A 105 -12.41 -6.85 4.20
CA ARG A 105 -12.44 -7.10 2.76
C ARG A 105 -11.69 -6.00 2.01
N ILE A 106 -10.79 -6.41 1.13
CA ILE A 106 -10.06 -5.51 0.22
C ILE A 106 -10.23 -5.98 -1.21
N THR A 107 -10.44 -5.03 -2.13
CA THR A 107 -10.40 -5.29 -3.58
C THR A 107 -9.55 -4.22 -4.27
N ILE A 108 -8.79 -4.63 -5.29
CA ILE A 108 -7.90 -3.75 -6.05
C ILE A 108 -8.08 -3.94 -7.56
N ASP A 109 -8.07 -2.83 -8.31
CA ASP A 109 -7.88 -2.80 -9.77
C ASP A 109 -6.67 -1.91 -10.11
N ILE A 110 -5.66 -2.49 -10.74
CA ILE A 110 -4.51 -1.73 -11.27
C ILE A 110 -4.96 -1.11 -12.60
N SER A 111 -5.69 -0.01 -12.50
CA SER A 111 -6.46 0.57 -13.60
C SER A 111 -5.89 1.86 -14.17
N ASN A 112 -4.87 2.43 -13.53
CA ASN A 112 -4.42 3.81 -13.72
C ASN A 112 -5.56 4.86 -13.58
N ARG A 113 -6.60 4.51 -12.85
CA ARG A 113 -7.72 5.37 -12.43
C ARG A 113 -7.82 5.32 -10.91
N PRO A 114 -7.13 6.23 -10.21
CA PRO A 114 -7.08 6.21 -8.76
C PRO A 114 -8.45 6.49 -8.15
N TYR A 115 -8.86 5.63 -7.22
CA TYR A 115 -10.06 5.84 -6.44
C TYR A 115 -9.99 5.04 -5.14
N LEU A 116 -10.31 5.65 -4.02
CA LEU A 116 -10.41 4.96 -2.74
C LEU A 116 -11.86 4.93 -2.24
N ILE A 117 -12.36 3.74 -1.94
CA ILE A 117 -13.52 3.55 -1.06
C ILE A 117 -13.02 3.11 0.30
N TRP A 118 -13.28 3.92 1.32
CA TRP A 118 -12.89 3.66 2.69
C TRP A 118 -14.10 3.49 3.58
N LYS A 119 -14.39 2.25 3.97
CA LYS A 119 -15.47 1.86 4.88
C LYS A 119 -14.89 1.19 6.13
N VAL A 120 -14.03 1.91 6.82
CA VAL A 120 -13.40 1.47 8.06
C VAL A 120 -13.73 2.47 9.15
N LYS A 121 -14.23 1.97 10.27
CA LYS A 121 -14.52 2.77 11.46
C LYS A 121 -13.61 2.30 12.58
N LEU A 122 -12.90 3.23 13.20
CA LEU A 122 -12.03 2.98 14.34
C LEU A 122 -12.66 3.55 15.59
N LYS A 123 -12.48 2.90 16.73
CA LYS A 123 -13.12 3.25 18.01
C LYS A 123 -12.24 4.12 18.90
N VAL A 124 -10.97 4.26 18.54
CA VAL A 124 -9.98 5.04 19.30
C VAL A 124 -9.39 6.13 18.43
N GLU A 125 -8.95 7.21 19.04
CA GLU A 125 -8.36 8.35 18.34
C GLU A 125 -6.91 8.08 17.93
N LYS A 126 -6.18 7.24 18.68
CA LYS A 126 -4.76 6.94 18.43
C LYS A 126 -4.45 5.45 18.54
N LEU A 127 -3.46 5.01 17.74
CA LEU A 127 -2.77 3.74 17.87
C LEU A 127 -1.27 4.01 18.04
N GLY A 128 -0.75 3.77 19.24
CA GLY A 128 0.54 4.30 19.64
C GLY A 128 0.51 5.83 19.62
N GLU A 129 1.46 6.44 18.90
CA GLU A 129 1.53 7.89 18.72
C GLU A 129 0.72 8.39 17.52
N MET A 130 0.22 7.49 16.69
CA MET A 130 -0.38 7.79 15.39
C MET A 130 -1.88 8.03 15.50
N ASP A 131 -2.37 9.17 15.02
CA ASP A 131 -3.79 9.46 14.93
C ASP A 131 -4.47 8.54 13.91
N THR A 132 -5.64 8.02 14.25
CA THR A 132 -6.30 6.99 13.45
C THR A 132 -6.85 7.50 12.12
N GLU A 133 -7.11 8.79 11.99
CA GLU A 133 -7.50 9.42 10.72
C GLU A 133 -6.39 9.34 9.65
N LEU A 134 -5.12 9.30 10.06
CA LEU A 134 -3.96 9.25 9.16
C LEU A 134 -3.89 7.95 8.35
N PHE A 135 -4.54 6.88 8.78
CA PHE A 135 -4.58 5.65 7.99
C PHE A 135 -5.35 5.84 6.69
N LYS A 136 -6.50 6.52 6.74
CA LYS A 136 -7.25 6.83 5.53
C LYS A 136 -6.42 7.71 4.58
N GLU A 137 -5.72 8.70 5.11
CA GLU A 137 -4.85 9.58 4.32
C GLU A 137 -3.72 8.80 3.65
N TRP A 138 -3.08 7.87 4.36
CA TRP A 138 -2.07 7.00 3.78
C TRP A 138 -2.63 6.16 2.62
N PHE A 139 -3.79 5.50 2.80
CA PHE A 139 -4.41 4.68 1.75
C PHE A 139 -4.87 5.52 0.56
N GLN A 140 -5.35 6.74 0.79
CA GLN A 140 -5.73 7.69 -0.24
C GLN A 140 -4.51 8.10 -1.08
N ALA A 141 -3.44 8.53 -0.42
CA ALA A 141 -2.18 8.91 -1.04
C ALA A 141 -1.57 7.76 -1.86
N PHE A 142 -1.55 6.56 -1.29
CA PHE A 142 -1.10 5.35 -1.97
C PHE A 142 -1.95 5.06 -3.22
N SER A 143 -3.27 5.05 -3.11
CA SER A 143 -4.19 4.76 -4.22
C SER A 143 -3.98 5.74 -5.37
N GLN A 144 -3.87 7.03 -5.06
CA GLN A 144 -3.64 8.10 -6.05
C GLN A 144 -2.29 7.93 -6.75
N ALA A 145 -1.22 7.77 -5.99
CA ALA A 145 0.13 7.69 -6.54
C ALA A 145 0.40 6.39 -7.31
N ALA A 146 -0.13 5.26 -6.84
CA ALA A 146 -0.04 3.99 -7.54
C ALA A 146 -0.95 3.91 -8.78
N GLY A 147 -1.96 4.78 -8.88
CA GLY A 147 -2.95 4.75 -9.96
C GLY A 147 -3.91 3.56 -9.85
N VAL A 148 -4.31 3.19 -8.64
CA VAL A 148 -5.16 2.02 -8.39
C VAL A 148 -6.54 2.41 -7.87
N THR A 149 -7.57 1.68 -8.29
CA THR A 149 -8.86 1.68 -7.61
C THR A 149 -8.77 0.71 -6.45
N LEU A 150 -9.04 1.18 -5.24
CA LEU A 150 -8.91 0.40 -4.00
C LEU A 150 -10.17 0.53 -3.16
N HIS A 151 -10.79 -0.57 -2.81
CA HIS A 151 -11.91 -0.60 -1.89
C HIS A 151 -11.50 -1.36 -0.63
N ILE A 152 -11.70 -0.73 0.52
CA ILE A 152 -11.41 -1.29 1.84
C ILE A 152 -12.66 -1.18 2.70
N GLU A 153 -13.14 -2.32 3.17
CA GLU A 153 -14.30 -2.40 4.04
C GLU A 153 -14.03 -3.35 5.20
N ASN A 154 -14.03 -2.82 6.40
CA ASN A 154 -14.06 -3.64 7.61
C ASN A 154 -15.51 -4.10 7.83
N LEU A 155 -15.73 -5.42 7.78
CA LEU A 155 -17.06 -6.02 7.90
C LEU A 155 -17.50 -6.07 9.37
N TYR A 156 -16.59 -6.40 10.26
CA TYR A 156 -16.75 -6.38 11.70
C TYR A 156 -15.40 -6.44 12.39
N GLY A 157 -15.35 -6.04 13.66
CA GLY A 157 -14.17 -6.04 14.52
C GLY A 157 -14.30 -5.01 15.63
N ASP A 158 -13.56 -5.22 16.71
CA ASP A 158 -13.60 -4.37 17.89
C ASP A 158 -12.27 -3.71 18.23
N ASN A 159 -11.16 -4.41 17.99
CA ASN A 159 -9.82 -3.90 18.24
C ASN A 159 -9.32 -3.07 17.06
N SER A 160 -9.13 -1.77 17.24
CA SER A 160 -8.70 -0.87 16.17
C SER A 160 -7.32 -1.21 15.59
N HIS A 161 -6.41 -1.79 16.39
CA HIS A 161 -5.13 -2.31 15.88
C HIS A 161 -5.36 -3.46 14.90
N HIS A 162 -6.17 -4.45 15.29
CA HIS A 162 -6.51 -5.59 14.42
C HIS A 162 -7.20 -5.15 13.14
N ILE A 163 -8.10 -4.16 13.23
CA ILE A 163 -8.78 -3.60 12.06
C ILE A 163 -7.77 -3.00 11.08
N ILE A 164 -6.87 -2.12 11.54
CA ILE A 164 -5.90 -1.47 10.66
C ILE A 164 -4.87 -2.46 10.12
N GLU A 165 -4.35 -3.34 10.96
CA GLU A 165 -3.40 -4.35 10.49
C GLU A 165 -4.03 -5.28 9.44
N SER A 166 -5.31 -5.66 9.59
CA SER A 166 -6.03 -6.43 8.59
C SER A 166 -6.20 -5.68 7.26
N CYS A 167 -6.33 -4.33 7.29
CA CYS A 167 -6.35 -3.51 6.08
C CYS A 167 -5.00 -3.57 5.35
N PHE A 168 -3.87 -3.42 6.04
CA PHE A 168 -2.54 -3.50 5.42
C PHE A 168 -2.21 -4.91 4.92
N LYS A 169 -2.53 -5.97 5.69
CA LYS A 169 -2.41 -7.36 5.23
C LYS A 169 -3.27 -7.65 4.01
N GLY A 170 -4.47 -7.09 3.98
CA GLY A 170 -5.40 -7.24 2.88
C GLY A 170 -4.93 -6.52 1.61
N LEU A 171 -4.44 -5.30 1.72
CA LEU A 171 -3.77 -4.61 0.62
C LEU A 171 -2.59 -5.44 0.12
N ALA A 172 -1.75 -5.93 1.02
CA ALA A 172 -0.58 -6.73 0.67
C ALA A 172 -0.95 -7.98 -0.14
N ARG A 173 -1.94 -8.75 0.32
CA ARG A 173 -2.40 -9.98 -0.35
C ARG A 173 -3.05 -9.69 -1.70
N SER A 174 -3.91 -8.68 -1.76
CA SER A 174 -4.56 -8.27 -3.01
C SER A 174 -3.54 -7.73 -4.01
N LEU A 175 -2.60 -6.90 -3.56
CA LEU A 175 -1.54 -6.35 -4.41
C LEU A 175 -0.65 -7.47 -4.97
N ARG A 176 -0.22 -8.43 -4.13
CA ARG A 176 0.57 -9.60 -4.56
C ARG A 176 -0.10 -10.32 -5.72
N GLU A 177 -1.38 -10.62 -5.59
CA GLU A 177 -2.13 -11.34 -6.62
C GLU A 177 -2.35 -10.47 -7.86
N ALA A 178 -2.72 -9.20 -7.70
CA ALA A 178 -2.98 -8.30 -8.83
C ALA A 178 -1.75 -8.06 -9.72
N ILE A 179 -0.54 -8.02 -9.13
CA ILE A 179 0.72 -7.82 -9.87
C ILE A 179 1.34 -9.12 -10.39
N GLU A 180 0.79 -10.28 -10.04
CA GLU A 180 1.29 -11.56 -10.52
C GLU A 180 1.16 -11.67 -12.05
N ILE A 181 2.20 -12.23 -12.68
CA ILE A 181 2.22 -12.41 -14.14
C ILE A 181 1.41 -13.66 -14.51
N ASP A 182 0.31 -13.49 -15.24
CA ASP A 182 -0.42 -14.59 -15.86
C ASP A 182 0.30 -15.01 -17.15
N LYS A 183 0.81 -16.23 -17.16
CA LYS A 183 1.59 -16.78 -18.28
C LYS A 183 0.80 -16.85 -19.59
N ARG A 184 -0.54 -16.89 -19.54
CA ARG A 184 -1.45 -16.96 -20.70
C ARG A 184 -1.54 -15.62 -21.45
N ILE A 185 -1.31 -14.48 -20.73
CA ILE A 185 -1.42 -13.12 -21.30
C ILE A 185 -0.12 -12.32 -21.18
N LYS A 186 0.99 -13.01 -21.01
CA LYS A 186 2.33 -12.49 -20.64
C LYS A 186 2.74 -11.16 -21.28
N ASN A 187 2.40 -10.93 -22.54
CA ASN A 187 2.83 -9.74 -23.30
C ASN A 187 1.67 -8.78 -23.64
N LYS A 188 0.48 -9.00 -23.09
CA LYS A 188 -0.71 -8.19 -23.34
C LYS A 188 -1.03 -7.33 -22.14
N VAL A 189 -1.51 -6.12 -22.37
CA VAL A 189 -2.14 -5.31 -21.33
C VAL A 189 -3.52 -5.91 -21.06
N PRO A 190 -3.90 -6.20 -19.79
CA PRO A 190 -5.18 -6.81 -19.44
C PRO A 190 -6.33 -5.78 -19.50
N SER A 191 -6.56 -5.25 -20.71
CA SER A 191 -7.57 -4.22 -20.98
C SER A 191 -8.07 -4.34 -22.42
N THR A 192 -9.39 -4.30 -22.60
CA THR A 192 -10.01 -4.23 -23.96
C THR A 192 -9.66 -2.94 -24.69
N LYS A 193 -9.23 -1.90 -23.98
CA LYS A 193 -8.77 -0.64 -24.54
C LYS A 193 -7.31 -0.68 -25.03
N GLY A 194 -6.56 -1.75 -24.71
CA GLY A 194 -5.14 -1.87 -25.03
C GLY A 194 -4.20 -1.03 -24.14
N VAL A 195 -4.74 -0.22 -23.23
CA VAL A 195 -4.01 0.62 -22.27
C VAL A 195 -4.65 0.56 -20.88
N LEU A 196 -3.87 0.88 -19.84
CA LEU A 196 -4.30 1.11 -18.45
C LEU A 196 -3.93 2.52 -18.03
#